data_d3f24560333a72f0dfb8f78bd9c704fe
#
_entry.id   d3f24560333a72f0dfb8f78bd9c704fe
#
_cell.length_a   1.000
_cell.length_b   1.000
_cell.length_c   1.000
_cell.angle_alpha   90.00
_cell.angle_beta   90.00
_cell.angle_gamma   90.00
#
_symmetry.space_group_name_H-M   'P 1'
#
loop_
_entity.id
_entity.type
_entity.pdbx_description
1 polymer ?
#
loop_
_entity_poly.entity_id
_entity_poly.type
_entity_poly.pdbx_seq_one_letter_code
_entity_poly.pdbx_strand_id
1 'polypeptide(L)'
;MNKYDTIIIGSGPVGLSLAKSLSNANFSVCVIDRQTAKDLSSPPYDGREVAITHFSKRILKDIGSWDLIDESCISQLKEAKVVNGHSPYSLHFDFEDTNQSTLGYLIPNHKIKSAIFSSIIDDPKITFKEQSSSKSFHIDPEGVEVELDSGETIHGELLVAADGRLSRSRRQMGIPAEVKDFGKTVIVCKMNHE
;
A
#
# COMPACT_ATOMS: atom_id res chain seq x y z
N MET A 1 3.16 29.83 2.22
CA MET A 1 2.63 28.54 1.74
C MET A 1 3.47 27.44 2.36
N ASN A 2 2.85 26.42 2.93
CA ASN A 2 3.63 25.31 3.47
C ASN A 2 4.11 24.44 2.30
N LYS A 3 5.42 24.31 2.13
CA LYS A 3 6.03 23.40 1.17
C LYS A 3 6.36 22.11 1.90
N TYR A 4 5.94 20.98 1.34
CA TYR A 4 6.26 19.64 1.86
C TYR A 4 7.52 19.10 1.21
N ASP A 5 8.29 18.28 1.92
CA ASP A 5 9.40 17.55 1.30
C ASP A 5 8.86 16.52 0.30
N THR A 6 7.72 15.89 0.61
CA THR A 6 7.13 14.90 -0.30
C THR A 6 5.61 14.99 -0.33
N ILE A 7 5.03 14.92 -1.53
CA ILE A 7 3.60 14.74 -1.76
C ILE A 7 3.38 13.31 -2.25
N ILE A 8 2.45 12.58 -1.64
CA ILE A 8 2.11 11.20 -2.00
C ILE A 8 0.66 11.15 -2.47
N ILE A 9 0.42 10.69 -3.70
CA ILE A 9 -0.93 10.44 -4.21
C ILE A 9 -1.29 8.99 -3.95
N GLY A 10 -2.27 8.77 -3.08
CA GLY A 10 -2.79 7.46 -2.72
C GLY A 10 -2.45 7.01 -1.30
N SER A 11 -3.49 6.68 -0.53
CA SER A 11 -3.43 6.17 0.84
C SER A 11 -3.58 4.65 0.93
N GLY A 12 -3.13 3.94 -0.08
CA GLY A 12 -2.97 2.47 -0.01
C GLY A 12 -1.84 2.08 0.95
N PRO A 13 -1.70 0.79 1.29
CA PRO A 13 -0.64 0.32 2.20
C PRO A 13 0.76 0.82 1.82
N VAL A 14 1.05 0.92 0.52
CA VAL A 14 2.35 1.39 0.01
C VAL A 14 2.54 2.89 0.29
N GLY A 15 1.55 3.72 -0.06
CA GLY A 15 1.64 5.18 0.15
C GLY A 15 1.73 5.54 1.63
N LEU A 16 0.91 4.91 2.48
CA LEU A 16 0.94 5.15 3.92
C LEU A 16 2.24 4.65 4.58
N SER A 17 2.76 3.49 4.16
CA SER A 17 4.06 2.99 4.67
C SER A 17 5.21 3.91 4.29
N LEU A 18 5.20 4.44 3.06
CA LEU A 18 6.20 5.41 2.63
C LEU A 18 6.08 6.70 3.43
N ALA A 19 4.85 7.22 3.63
CA ALA A 19 4.62 8.42 4.42
C ALA A 19 5.21 8.28 5.83
N LYS A 20 4.94 7.14 6.49
CA LYS A 20 5.48 6.89 7.84
C LYS A 20 7.02 6.75 7.84
N SER A 21 7.57 6.06 6.84
CA SER A 21 9.03 5.92 6.73
C SER A 21 9.72 7.27 6.54
N LEU A 22 9.16 8.15 5.71
CA LEU A 22 9.67 9.50 5.48
C LEU A 22 9.53 10.37 6.74
N SER A 23 8.39 10.31 7.42
CA SER A 23 8.20 11.03 8.69
C SER A 23 9.22 10.59 9.75
N ASN A 24 9.48 9.28 9.88
CA ASN A 24 10.50 8.76 10.78
C ASN A 24 11.93 9.25 10.41
N ALA A 25 12.16 9.54 9.13
CA ALA A 25 13.40 10.16 8.63
C ALA A 25 13.37 11.69 8.70
N ASN A 26 12.39 12.28 9.40
CA ASN A 26 12.25 13.70 9.65
C ASN A 26 11.79 14.56 8.46
N PHE A 27 11.20 13.95 7.44
CA PHE A 27 10.59 14.67 6.31
C PHE A 27 9.12 15.02 6.57
N SER A 28 8.69 16.16 6.05
CA SER A 28 7.28 16.57 6.02
C SER A 28 6.57 15.97 4.81
N VAL A 29 5.41 15.35 5.04
CA VAL A 29 4.69 14.59 4.01
C VAL A 29 3.25 15.05 3.89
N CYS A 30 2.77 15.24 2.66
CA CYS A 30 1.36 15.41 2.37
C CYS A 30 0.84 14.19 1.62
N VAL A 31 -0.13 13.48 2.20
CA VAL A 31 -0.82 12.35 1.55
C VAL A 31 -2.17 12.82 1.05
N ILE A 32 -2.45 12.61 -0.24
CA ILE A 32 -3.69 13.01 -0.90
C ILE A 32 -4.47 11.76 -1.30
N ASP A 33 -5.71 11.63 -0.84
CA ASP A 33 -6.60 10.52 -1.23
C ASP A 33 -8.08 10.93 -1.18
N ARG A 34 -8.90 10.21 -1.93
CA ARG A 34 -10.36 10.36 -1.93
C ARG A 34 -11.04 9.74 -0.71
N GLN A 35 -10.39 8.81 -0.04
CA GLN A 35 -10.91 8.15 1.14
C GLN A 35 -10.85 9.10 2.34
N THR A 36 -11.79 8.91 3.28
CA THR A 36 -11.78 9.64 4.53
C THR A 36 -10.85 8.98 5.55
N ALA A 37 -10.42 9.72 6.56
CA ALA A 37 -9.70 9.17 7.71
C ALA A 37 -10.50 8.04 8.39
N LYS A 38 -11.84 8.18 8.42
CA LYS A 38 -12.75 7.16 8.93
C LYS A 38 -12.70 5.86 8.11
N ASP A 39 -12.68 5.96 6.77
CA ASP A 39 -12.59 4.78 5.90
C ASP A 39 -11.24 4.08 6.02
N LEU A 40 -10.18 4.83 6.34
CA LEU A 40 -8.84 4.30 6.53
C LEU A 40 -8.64 3.66 7.90
N SER A 41 -9.25 4.22 8.94
CA SER A 41 -9.18 3.64 10.29
C SER A 41 -10.00 2.36 10.43
N SER A 42 -11.09 2.21 9.69
CA SER A 42 -11.95 1.02 9.70
C SER A 42 -12.34 0.61 8.26
N PRO A 43 -11.38 0.15 7.44
CA PRO A 43 -11.67 -0.21 6.06
C PRO A 43 -12.60 -1.44 6.01
N PRO A 44 -13.55 -1.48 5.08
CA PRO A 44 -14.41 -2.66 4.92
C PRO A 44 -13.58 -3.88 4.50
N TYR A 45 -14.05 -5.05 4.89
CA TYR A 45 -13.48 -6.32 4.42
C TYR A 45 -13.63 -6.42 2.89
N ASP A 46 -12.52 -6.58 2.19
CA ASP A 46 -12.47 -6.62 0.73
C ASP A 46 -12.16 -8.01 0.15
N GLY A 47 -12.15 -9.04 1.01
CA GLY A 47 -11.89 -10.43 0.61
C GLY A 47 -10.44 -10.74 0.23
N ARG A 48 -9.55 -9.75 0.29
CA ARG A 48 -8.13 -9.93 -0.10
C ARG A 48 -7.27 -10.27 1.09
N GLU A 49 -6.49 -11.32 0.96
CA GLU A 49 -5.36 -11.61 1.84
C GLU A 49 -4.05 -11.28 1.12
N VAL A 50 -3.14 -10.65 1.81
CA VAL A 50 -1.85 -10.23 1.26
C VAL A 50 -0.76 -11.09 1.86
N ALA A 51 0.06 -11.69 1.00
CA ALA A 51 1.25 -12.40 1.41
C ALA A 51 2.36 -11.38 1.74
N ILE A 52 2.74 -11.34 3.01
CA ILE A 52 3.78 -10.45 3.55
C ILE A 52 5.08 -11.25 3.67
N THR A 53 6.12 -10.80 2.97
CA THR A 53 7.46 -11.38 3.10
C THR A 53 8.11 -11.01 4.43
N HIS A 54 9.17 -11.71 4.82
CA HIS A 54 9.96 -11.36 6.02
C HIS A 54 10.51 -9.93 5.94
N PHE A 55 10.89 -9.48 4.74
CA PHE A 55 11.36 -8.11 4.53
C PHE A 55 10.24 -7.08 4.75
N SER A 56 9.05 -7.32 4.18
CA SER A 56 7.90 -6.45 4.38
C SER A 56 7.45 -6.41 5.85
N LYS A 57 7.50 -7.54 6.56
CA LYS A 57 7.25 -7.59 8.01
C LYS A 57 8.22 -6.69 8.78
N ARG A 58 9.51 -6.72 8.42
CA ARG A 58 10.50 -5.84 9.04
C ARG A 58 10.16 -4.38 8.83
N ILE A 59 9.81 -3.97 7.60
CA ILE A 59 9.38 -2.61 7.31
C ILE A 59 8.16 -2.22 8.15
N LEU A 60 7.13 -3.09 8.21
CA LEU A 60 5.94 -2.81 9.02
C LEU A 60 6.26 -2.69 10.52
N LYS A 61 7.25 -3.41 11.02
CA LYS A 61 7.76 -3.24 12.38
C LYS A 61 8.49 -1.91 12.57
N ASP A 62 9.37 -1.56 11.65
CA ASP A 62 10.17 -0.33 11.70
C ASP A 62 9.29 0.92 11.70
N ILE A 63 8.12 0.86 11.02
CA ILE A 63 7.13 1.95 11.04
C ILE A 63 6.09 1.82 12.16
N GLY A 64 6.23 0.83 13.06
CA GLY A 64 5.33 0.63 14.21
C GLY A 64 3.94 0.10 13.88
N SER A 65 3.72 -0.37 12.66
CA SER A 65 2.39 -0.82 12.22
C SER A 65 2.15 -2.31 12.46
N TRP A 66 3.20 -3.13 12.52
CA TRP A 66 3.05 -4.59 12.68
C TRP A 66 2.36 -4.96 13.99
N ASP A 67 2.74 -4.31 15.08
CA ASP A 67 2.26 -4.63 16.42
C ASP A 67 0.83 -4.09 16.67
N LEU A 68 0.28 -3.32 15.72
CA LEU A 68 -1.11 -2.88 15.68
C LEU A 68 -2.04 -3.87 14.95
N ILE A 69 -1.49 -4.93 14.34
CA ILE A 69 -2.27 -5.97 13.70
C ILE A 69 -2.58 -7.05 14.74
N ASP A 70 -3.86 -7.37 14.92
CA ASP A 70 -4.29 -8.46 15.78
C ASP A 70 -3.63 -9.78 15.34
N GLU A 71 -2.94 -10.47 16.27
CA GLU A 71 -2.26 -11.74 16.00
C GLU A 71 -3.19 -12.80 15.41
N SER A 72 -4.47 -12.80 15.81
CA SER A 72 -5.49 -13.71 15.25
C SER A 72 -5.73 -13.52 13.75
N CYS A 73 -5.35 -12.36 13.21
CA CYS A 73 -5.44 -12.04 11.78
C CYS A 73 -4.16 -12.40 11.01
N ILE A 74 -3.10 -12.88 11.68
CA ILE A 74 -1.82 -13.20 11.06
C ILE A 74 -1.71 -14.72 10.91
N SER A 75 -1.81 -15.21 9.67
CA SER A 75 -1.59 -16.62 9.38
C SER A 75 -0.18 -16.84 8.83
N GLN A 76 0.51 -17.86 9.36
CA GLN A 76 1.82 -18.25 8.83
C GLN A 76 1.66 -18.98 7.50
N LEU A 77 2.38 -18.52 6.48
CA LEU A 77 2.48 -19.20 5.20
C LEU A 77 3.65 -20.19 5.25
N LYS A 78 3.35 -21.47 5.44
CA LYS A 78 4.36 -22.54 5.53
C LYS A 78 4.60 -23.18 4.19
N GLU A 79 3.55 -23.31 3.39
CA GLU A 79 3.61 -24.02 2.13
C GLU A 79 2.80 -23.27 1.07
N ALA A 80 3.24 -23.35 -0.20
CA ALA A 80 2.49 -22.89 -1.35
C ALA A 80 2.60 -23.91 -2.48
N LYS A 81 1.47 -24.31 -3.05
CA LYS A 81 1.41 -25.31 -4.11
C LYS A 81 0.66 -24.80 -5.33
N VAL A 82 1.29 -24.89 -6.49
CA VAL A 82 0.67 -24.53 -7.75
C VAL A 82 0.41 -25.82 -8.54
N VAL A 83 -0.83 -26.07 -8.87
CA VAL A 83 -1.28 -27.22 -9.65
C VAL A 83 -1.83 -26.75 -11.00
N ASN A 84 -1.66 -27.55 -12.05
CA ASN A 84 -2.15 -27.23 -13.37
C ASN A 84 -3.14 -28.30 -13.85
N GLY A 85 -4.41 -28.11 -13.53
CA GLY A 85 -5.48 -29.06 -13.92
C GLY A 85 -5.19 -30.49 -13.49
N HIS A 86 -5.23 -31.42 -14.44
CA HIS A 86 -4.94 -32.84 -14.22
C HIS A 86 -3.46 -33.22 -14.35
N SER A 87 -2.57 -32.25 -14.49
CA SER A 87 -1.13 -32.53 -14.57
C SER A 87 -0.64 -33.26 -13.30
N PRO A 88 0.15 -34.34 -13.44
CA PRO A 88 0.78 -34.98 -12.30
C PRO A 88 1.87 -34.10 -11.65
N TYR A 89 2.30 -33.06 -12.35
CA TYR A 89 3.33 -32.14 -11.85
C TYR A 89 2.69 -30.96 -11.12
N SER A 90 3.26 -30.62 -9.98
CA SER A 90 2.94 -29.41 -9.23
C SER A 90 4.23 -28.66 -8.88
N LEU A 91 4.15 -27.34 -8.82
CA LEU A 91 5.19 -26.52 -8.26
C LEU A 91 4.90 -26.37 -6.76
N HIS A 92 5.83 -26.77 -5.93
CA HIS A 92 5.72 -26.76 -4.48
C HIS A 92 6.81 -25.90 -3.89
N PHE A 93 6.45 -25.07 -2.94
CA PHE A 93 7.34 -24.26 -2.13
C PHE A 93 7.06 -24.63 -0.68
N ASP A 94 8.08 -25.01 0.05
CA ASP A 94 8.00 -25.32 1.47
C ASP A 94 9.00 -24.48 2.26
N PHE A 95 8.63 -24.07 3.49
CA PHE A 95 9.56 -23.36 4.35
C PHE A 95 10.75 -24.23 4.76
N GLU A 96 10.59 -25.56 4.78
CA GLU A 96 11.65 -26.51 5.10
C GLU A 96 12.81 -26.47 4.08
N ASP A 97 12.53 -26.02 2.85
CA ASP A 97 13.55 -25.80 1.82
C ASP A 97 14.32 -24.47 2.04
N THR A 98 14.04 -23.77 3.13
CA THR A 98 14.64 -22.47 3.46
C THR A 98 15.26 -22.48 4.85
N ASN A 99 16.01 -21.44 5.18
CA ASN A 99 16.54 -21.23 6.54
C ASN A 99 15.57 -20.42 7.42
N GLN A 100 14.28 -20.40 7.09
CA GLN A 100 13.25 -19.63 7.78
C GLN A 100 12.21 -20.55 8.42
N SER A 101 11.49 -20.08 9.42
CA SER A 101 10.39 -20.81 10.05
C SER A 101 9.07 -20.75 9.27
N THR A 102 9.00 -19.93 8.24
CA THR A 102 7.83 -19.74 7.36
C THR A 102 8.28 -19.18 6.03
N LEU A 103 7.47 -19.31 4.97
CA LEU A 103 7.67 -18.58 3.70
C LEU A 103 7.27 -17.10 3.84
N GLY A 104 6.45 -16.78 4.82
CA GLY A 104 5.92 -15.45 5.06
C GLY A 104 4.63 -15.48 5.87
N TYR A 105 3.79 -14.47 5.70
CA TYR A 105 2.56 -14.31 6.47
C TYR A 105 1.41 -13.90 5.55
N LEU A 106 0.21 -14.42 5.79
CA LEU A 106 -1.02 -13.99 5.15
C LEU A 106 -1.79 -13.10 6.12
N ILE A 107 -2.15 -11.91 5.67
CA ILE A 107 -2.88 -10.93 6.48
C ILE A 107 -3.97 -10.29 5.64
N PRO A 108 -5.20 -10.13 6.16
CA PRO A 108 -6.26 -9.43 5.46
C PRO A 108 -5.86 -7.98 5.12
N ASN A 109 -6.02 -7.58 3.87
CA ASN A 109 -5.59 -6.27 3.36
C ASN A 109 -6.16 -5.09 4.17
N HIS A 110 -7.44 -5.17 4.58
CA HIS A 110 -8.06 -4.13 5.39
C HIS A 110 -7.40 -3.97 6.77
N LYS A 111 -6.87 -5.05 7.36
CA LYS A 111 -6.15 -5.01 8.65
C LYS A 111 -4.77 -4.36 8.51
N ILE A 112 -4.04 -4.68 7.43
CA ILE A 112 -2.78 -4.02 7.11
C ILE A 112 -3.01 -2.51 6.96
N LYS A 113 -4.04 -2.14 6.19
CA LYS A 113 -4.35 -0.75 5.89
C LYS A 113 -4.72 0.04 7.15
N SER A 114 -5.60 -0.51 8.01
CA SER A 114 -5.96 0.16 9.26
C SER A 114 -4.79 0.30 10.22
N ALA A 115 -3.94 -0.73 10.34
CA ALA A 115 -2.77 -0.69 11.21
C ALA A 115 -1.76 0.38 10.78
N ILE A 116 -1.47 0.48 9.46
CA ILE A 116 -0.57 1.51 8.95
C ILE A 116 -1.20 2.90 9.16
N PHE A 117 -2.48 3.06 8.90
CA PHE A 117 -3.15 4.34 9.10
C PHE A 117 -3.13 4.76 10.58
N SER A 118 -3.37 3.83 11.51
CA SER A 118 -3.29 4.09 12.95
C SER A 118 -1.88 4.52 13.41
N SER A 119 -0.83 4.10 12.71
CA SER A 119 0.55 4.52 13.05
C SER A 119 0.89 5.94 12.58
N ILE A 120 0.06 6.56 11.73
CA ILE A 120 0.34 7.88 11.13
C ILE A 120 -0.64 8.98 11.52
N ILE A 121 -1.83 8.64 12.04
CA ILE A 121 -2.93 9.60 12.21
C ILE A 121 -2.57 10.78 13.13
N ASP A 122 -1.76 10.54 14.13
CA ASP A 122 -1.31 11.55 15.09
C ASP A 122 0.12 12.06 14.80
N ASP A 123 0.67 11.74 13.63
CA ASP A 123 2.03 12.13 13.27
C ASP A 123 2.05 13.59 12.77
N PRO A 124 2.67 14.54 13.49
CA PRO A 124 2.62 15.96 13.17
C PRO A 124 3.33 16.33 11.85
N LYS A 125 4.13 15.42 11.30
CA LYS A 125 4.82 15.61 10.02
C LYS A 125 4.04 15.11 8.83
N ILE A 126 2.92 14.40 9.06
CA ILE A 126 2.08 13.86 8.00
C ILE A 126 0.78 14.65 7.96
N THR A 127 0.57 15.36 6.86
CA THR A 127 -0.71 15.99 6.56
C THR A 127 -1.52 15.06 5.67
N PHE A 128 -2.72 14.70 6.09
CA PHE A 128 -3.63 13.90 5.30
C PHE A 128 -4.72 14.78 4.67
N LYS A 129 -4.73 14.87 3.34
CA LYS A 129 -5.74 15.54 2.54
C LYS A 129 -6.76 14.50 2.08
N GLU A 130 -7.75 14.27 2.95
CA GLU A 130 -8.86 13.37 2.67
C GLU A 130 -9.86 13.96 1.67
N GLN A 131 -10.70 13.12 1.07
CA GLN A 131 -11.73 13.50 0.10
C GLN A 131 -11.19 14.37 -1.04
N SER A 132 -9.92 14.18 -1.39
CA SER A 132 -9.19 15.01 -2.34
C SER A 132 -8.61 14.18 -3.47
N SER A 133 -8.61 14.75 -4.66
CA SER A 133 -7.97 14.15 -5.85
C SER A 133 -7.08 15.19 -6.50
N SER A 134 -5.96 14.73 -7.06
CA SER A 134 -5.12 15.56 -7.90
C SER A 134 -5.80 15.78 -9.26
N LYS A 135 -5.95 17.04 -9.65
CA LYS A 135 -6.46 17.48 -10.96
C LYS A 135 -5.33 17.55 -11.97
N SER A 136 -4.25 18.24 -11.61
CA SER A 136 -3.06 18.43 -12.45
C SER A 136 -1.79 18.51 -11.62
N PHE A 137 -0.65 18.34 -12.29
CA PHE A 137 0.69 18.53 -11.71
C PHE A 137 1.48 19.50 -12.58
N HIS A 138 2.22 20.37 -11.95
CA HIS A 138 3.28 21.16 -12.57
C HIS A 138 4.60 20.80 -11.90
N ILE A 139 5.61 20.48 -12.68
CA ILE A 139 6.94 20.05 -12.20
C ILE A 139 7.98 20.94 -12.85
N ASP A 140 8.82 21.56 -12.03
CA ASP A 140 9.92 22.41 -12.45
C ASP A 140 11.17 22.15 -11.57
N PRO A 141 12.30 22.85 -11.82
CA PRO A 141 13.50 22.69 -10.99
C PRO A 141 13.32 23.11 -9.52
N GLU A 142 12.27 23.86 -9.19
CA GLU A 142 11.98 24.33 -7.82
C GLU A 142 11.14 23.33 -7.03
N GLY A 143 10.54 22.36 -7.70
CA GLY A 143 9.73 21.30 -7.08
C GLY A 143 8.52 20.88 -7.87
N VAL A 144 7.45 20.58 -7.15
CA VAL A 144 6.18 20.14 -7.72
C VAL A 144 5.01 20.90 -7.11
N GLU A 145 4.07 21.29 -7.96
CA GLU A 145 2.78 21.82 -7.58
C GLU A 145 1.69 20.81 -7.96
N VAL A 146 0.80 20.52 -7.03
CA VAL A 146 -0.36 19.64 -7.23
C VAL A 146 -1.63 20.48 -7.06
N GLU A 147 -2.37 20.69 -8.13
CA GLU A 147 -3.71 21.27 -8.09
C GLU A 147 -4.71 20.17 -7.71
N LEU A 148 -5.50 20.39 -6.67
CA LEU A 148 -6.59 19.52 -6.27
C LEU A 148 -7.88 19.85 -7.02
N ASP A 149 -8.83 18.92 -7.07
CA ASP A 149 -10.17 19.14 -7.64
C ASP A 149 -10.94 20.28 -6.91
N SER A 150 -10.58 20.59 -5.67
CA SER A 150 -11.10 21.73 -4.91
C SER A 150 -10.58 23.10 -5.37
N GLY A 151 -9.53 23.14 -6.19
CA GLY A 151 -8.80 24.36 -6.57
C GLY A 151 -7.66 24.72 -5.60
N GLU A 152 -7.48 23.98 -4.51
CA GLU A 152 -6.32 24.16 -3.62
C GLU A 152 -5.04 23.67 -4.34
N THR A 153 -3.94 24.41 -4.17
CA THR A 153 -2.62 24.02 -4.68
C THR A 153 -1.70 23.62 -3.53
N ILE A 154 -1.10 22.44 -3.64
CA ILE A 154 -0.13 21.88 -2.69
C ILE A 154 1.26 21.94 -3.32
N HIS A 155 2.24 22.45 -2.58
CA HIS A 155 3.63 22.57 -3.04
C HIS A 155 4.52 21.54 -2.34
N GLY A 156 5.44 20.92 -3.07
CA GLY A 156 6.40 19.96 -2.53
C GLY A 156 7.70 19.92 -3.31
N GLU A 157 8.68 19.18 -2.80
CA GLU A 157 9.94 18.94 -3.51
C GLU A 157 9.87 17.70 -4.39
N LEU A 158 9.14 16.66 -3.91
CA LEU A 158 8.98 15.40 -4.62
C LEU A 158 7.51 15.00 -4.68
N LEU A 159 7.08 14.48 -5.84
CA LEU A 159 5.79 13.83 -6.02
C LEU A 159 5.96 12.32 -6.18
N VAL A 160 5.24 11.55 -5.36
CA VAL A 160 5.19 10.09 -5.44
C VAL A 160 3.79 9.62 -5.80
N ALA A 161 3.67 8.90 -6.91
CA ALA A 161 2.42 8.28 -7.32
C ALA A 161 2.29 6.88 -6.71
N ALA A 162 1.42 6.73 -5.72
CA ALA A 162 1.05 5.47 -5.05
C ALA A 162 -0.44 5.12 -5.27
N ASP A 163 -1.05 5.62 -6.34
CA ASP A 163 -2.48 5.57 -6.67
C ASP A 163 -2.91 4.25 -7.35
N GLY A 164 -2.06 3.21 -7.28
CA GLY A 164 -2.39 1.83 -7.57
C GLY A 164 -2.29 1.43 -9.04
N ARG A 165 -2.86 0.25 -9.36
CA ARG A 165 -2.71 -0.42 -10.66
C ARG A 165 -3.16 0.43 -11.85
N LEU A 166 -4.25 1.17 -11.70
CA LEU A 166 -4.82 2.03 -12.74
C LEU A 166 -4.39 3.49 -12.59
N SER A 167 -3.19 3.72 -12.07
CA SER A 167 -2.63 5.03 -11.75
C SER A 167 -3.00 6.11 -12.76
N ARG A 168 -3.73 7.12 -12.28
CA ARG A 168 -4.06 8.33 -13.04
C ARG A 168 -2.84 9.23 -13.13
N SER A 169 -2.08 9.33 -12.05
CA SER A 169 -0.85 10.12 -11.96
C SER A 169 0.18 9.67 -12.98
N ARG A 170 0.41 8.36 -13.14
CA ARG A 170 1.30 7.82 -14.16
C ARG A 170 0.89 8.28 -15.57
N ARG A 171 -0.42 8.22 -15.89
CA ARG A 171 -0.93 8.66 -17.21
C ARG A 171 -0.77 10.15 -17.43
N GLN A 172 -1.01 10.97 -16.41
CA GLN A 172 -0.81 12.42 -16.47
C GLN A 172 0.65 12.80 -16.70
N MET A 173 1.59 12.00 -16.16
CA MET A 173 3.02 12.17 -16.37
C MET A 173 3.52 11.60 -17.72
N GLY A 174 2.62 11.09 -18.56
CA GLY A 174 3.00 10.51 -19.87
C GLY A 174 3.80 9.22 -19.77
N ILE A 175 3.83 8.55 -18.61
CA ILE A 175 4.54 7.27 -18.42
C ILE A 175 3.68 6.15 -18.99
N PRO A 176 4.10 5.49 -20.11
CA PRO A 176 3.31 4.46 -20.75
C PRO A 176 3.23 3.19 -19.91
N ALA A 177 2.21 2.38 -20.16
CA ALA A 177 2.12 1.01 -19.67
C ALA A 177 1.40 0.15 -20.70
N GLU A 178 1.94 -1.01 -20.98
CA GLU A 178 1.25 -2.03 -21.74
C GLU A 178 0.28 -2.78 -20.82
N VAL A 179 -0.97 -2.87 -21.25
CA VAL A 179 -2.00 -3.65 -20.55
C VAL A 179 -2.33 -4.87 -21.42
N LYS A 180 -1.99 -6.06 -20.90
CA LYS A 180 -2.30 -7.32 -21.56
C LYS A 180 -3.44 -8.01 -20.84
N ASP A 181 -4.55 -8.17 -21.50
CA ASP A 181 -5.65 -8.99 -21.02
C ASP A 181 -5.40 -10.45 -21.40
N PHE A 182 -5.37 -11.34 -20.42
CA PHE A 182 -5.19 -12.78 -20.64
C PHE A 182 -6.52 -13.52 -20.89
N GLY A 183 -7.67 -12.82 -20.85
CA GLY A 183 -9.01 -13.42 -20.98
C GLY A 183 -9.33 -14.42 -19.87
N LYS A 184 -8.72 -14.29 -18.70
CA LYS A 184 -8.88 -15.22 -17.58
C LYS A 184 -9.32 -14.47 -16.31
N THR A 185 -10.21 -15.12 -15.58
CA THR A 185 -10.67 -14.64 -14.27
C THR A 185 -9.99 -15.45 -13.18
N VAL A 186 -9.46 -14.77 -12.17
CA VAL A 186 -8.93 -15.39 -10.94
C VAL A 186 -10.01 -15.36 -9.88
N ILE A 187 -10.30 -16.51 -9.30
CA ILE A 187 -11.19 -16.66 -8.15
C ILE A 187 -10.32 -16.83 -6.92
N VAL A 188 -10.53 -15.98 -5.92
CA VAL A 188 -9.85 -16.07 -4.62
C VAL A 188 -10.89 -16.45 -3.58
N CYS A 189 -10.61 -17.48 -2.79
CA CYS A 189 -11.46 -17.88 -1.68
C CYS A 189 -10.62 -18.25 -0.46
N LYS A 190 -11.21 -18.08 0.71
CA LYS A 190 -10.70 -18.57 1.98
C LYS A 190 -11.52 -19.79 2.38
N MET A 191 -10.85 -20.88 2.71
CA MET A 191 -11.49 -22.09 3.18
C MET A 191 -11.01 -22.43 4.59
N ASN A 192 -11.93 -22.82 5.46
CA ASN A 192 -11.58 -23.47 6.71
C ASN A 192 -11.52 -24.98 6.44
N HIS A 193 -10.52 -25.63 6.96
CA HIS A 193 -10.37 -27.10 6.93
C HIS A 193 -10.11 -27.60 8.35
N GLU A 194 -10.58 -28.80 8.61
CA GLU A 194 -10.30 -29.53 9.85
C GLU A 194 -8.94 -30.21 9.78
#